data_82d10a885ddea478bec208370255288c
#
_entry.id   82d10a885ddea478bec208370255288c
#
_cell.length_a   1.000
_cell.length_b   1.000
_cell.length_c   1.000
_cell.angle_alpha   90.00
_cell.angle_beta   90.00
_cell.angle_gamma   90.00
#
_symmetry.space_group_name_H-M   'P 1'
#
loop_
_entity.id
_entity.type
_entity.pdbx_description
1 polymer ?
#
loop_
_entity_poly.entity_id
_entity_poly.type
_entity_poly.pdbx_seq_one_letter_code
_entity_poly.pdbx_strand_id
1 'polypeptide(L)'
;TLSALVQKLEEELELTLFDRKTHPITPTESGRAVVDQAHLVLYHIAQLRELTRSEKEQSSGSIRIGVIPTVAPYILPRLFKQMQKMFPQIELRAFELRTAVIIEQLRKAELDMAILATPLEQVDFLEIPLYYEKFAAYVSPAEDLYIKKEIAAHEMPTEHLWVLKEGHCMRNQVFNFCQTKSSY
;
A
#
# COMPACT_ATOMS: atom_id res chain seq x y z
N THR A 1 -23.94 24.43 -10.70
CA THR A 1 -22.79 24.46 -9.80
C THR A 1 -22.53 23.04 -9.26
N LEU A 2 -21.29 22.74 -8.81
CA LEU A 2 -20.96 21.45 -8.20
C LEU A 2 -21.90 21.10 -7.02
N SER A 3 -22.21 22.09 -6.18
CA SER A 3 -23.14 21.92 -5.05
C SER A 3 -24.53 21.45 -5.49
N ALA A 4 -25.05 21.97 -6.60
CA ALA A 4 -26.37 21.55 -7.11
C ALA A 4 -26.35 20.12 -7.68
N LEU A 5 -25.23 19.70 -8.29
CA LEU A 5 -25.07 18.33 -8.78
C LEU A 5 -24.99 17.33 -7.62
N VAL A 6 -24.24 17.67 -6.57
CA VAL A 6 -24.16 16.84 -5.35
C VAL A 6 -25.53 16.75 -4.69
N GLN A 7 -26.28 17.87 -4.57
CA GLN A 7 -27.60 17.85 -3.99
C GLN A 7 -28.57 16.98 -4.80
N LYS A 8 -28.52 17.05 -6.13
CA LYS A 8 -29.33 16.19 -7.00
C LYS A 8 -29.01 14.71 -6.79
N LEU A 9 -27.72 14.36 -6.65
CA LEU A 9 -27.28 13.00 -6.36
C LEU A 9 -27.79 12.54 -4.97
N GLU A 10 -27.72 13.41 -3.95
CA GLU A 10 -28.25 13.12 -2.62
C GLU A 10 -29.76 12.85 -2.66
N GLU A 11 -30.51 13.59 -3.48
CA GLU A 11 -31.95 13.39 -3.71
C GLU A 11 -32.23 12.07 -4.44
N GLU A 12 -31.46 11.74 -5.49
CA GLU A 12 -31.62 10.48 -6.25
C GLU A 12 -31.28 9.25 -5.41
N LEU A 13 -30.31 9.35 -4.50
CA LEU A 13 -29.90 8.26 -3.63
C LEU A 13 -30.69 8.19 -2.32
N GLU A 14 -31.53 9.19 -2.03
CA GLU A 14 -32.24 9.38 -0.75
C GLU A 14 -31.28 9.36 0.46
N LEU A 15 -30.07 9.88 0.28
CA LEU A 15 -28.99 9.88 1.28
C LEU A 15 -28.35 11.26 1.39
N THR A 16 -27.97 11.65 2.61
CA THR A 16 -27.08 12.79 2.83
C THR A 16 -25.64 12.33 2.73
N LEU A 17 -24.89 12.79 1.71
CA LEU A 17 -23.51 12.40 1.46
C LEU A 17 -22.50 13.27 2.20
N PHE A 18 -22.82 14.55 2.42
CA PHE A 18 -21.90 15.51 3.04
C PHE A 18 -22.55 16.24 4.22
N ASP A 19 -21.86 16.30 5.33
CA ASP A 19 -22.24 17.16 6.45
C ASP A 19 -21.81 18.60 6.16
N ARG A 20 -22.80 19.43 5.88
CA ARG A 20 -22.61 20.86 5.55
C ARG A 20 -22.53 21.76 6.78
N LYS A 21 -22.76 21.20 7.99
CA LYS A 21 -22.66 21.93 9.24
C LYS A 21 -21.22 22.01 9.76
N THR A 22 -20.34 21.12 9.27
CA THR A 22 -18.91 21.10 9.62
C THR A 22 -18.10 22.00 8.68
N HIS A 23 -17.08 22.63 9.20
CA HIS A 23 -16.09 23.37 8.42
C HIS A 23 -14.69 22.87 8.73
N PRO A 24 -13.97 22.23 7.78
CA PRO A 24 -14.38 21.98 6.40
C PRO A 24 -15.55 20.98 6.30
N ILE A 25 -16.29 21.04 5.19
CA ILE A 25 -17.37 20.08 4.88
C ILE A 25 -16.77 18.68 4.83
N THR A 26 -17.38 17.74 5.55
CA THR A 26 -16.90 16.35 5.63
C THR A 26 -17.96 15.38 5.09
N PRO A 27 -17.54 14.25 4.46
CA PRO A 27 -18.50 13.22 4.07
C PRO A 27 -19.09 12.55 5.31
N THR A 28 -20.37 12.21 5.23
CA THR A 28 -21.05 11.34 6.20
C THR A 28 -20.50 9.90 6.11
N GLU A 29 -20.90 9.00 6.99
CA GLU A 29 -20.52 7.58 6.89
C GLU A 29 -21.01 6.97 5.57
N SER A 30 -22.28 7.17 5.22
CA SER A 30 -22.83 6.76 3.92
C SER A 30 -22.14 7.48 2.75
N GLY A 31 -21.81 8.76 2.93
CA GLY A 31 -21.09 9.55 1.93
C GLY A 31 -19.71 8.99 1.63
N ARG A 32 -18.96 8.53 2.62
CA ARG A 32 -17.65 7.89 2.41
C ARG A 32 -17.79 6.63 1.57
N ALA A 33 -18.72 5.75 1.90
CA ALA A 33 -18.96 4.53 1.14
C ALA A 33 -19.31 4.82 -0.33
N VAL A 34 -20.15 5.82 -0.58
CA VAL A 34 -20.55 6.24 -1.94
C VAL A 34 -19.33 6.83 -2.69
N VAL A 35 -18.52 7.68 -2.05
CA VAL A 35 -17.32 8.26 -2.65
C VAL A 35 -16.29 7.18 -2.99
N ASP A 36 -16.04 6.23 -2.08
CA ASP A 36 -15.12 5.13 -2.33
C ASP A 36 -15.59 4.28 -3.53
N GLN A 37 -16.89 3.98 -3.61
CA GLN A 37 -17.46 3.25 -4.76
C GLN A 37 -17.40 4.08 -6.05
N ALA A 38 -17.61 5.39 -5.99
CA ALA A 38 -17.49 6.27 -7.14
C ALA A 38 -16.05 6.30 -7.71
N HIS A 39 -15.03 6.27 -6.86
CA HIS A 39 -13.64 6.14 -7.28
C HIS A 39 -13.40 4.87 -8.08
N LEU A 40 -13.94 3.72 -7.65
CA LEU A 40 -13.84 2.46 -8.40
C LEU A 40 -14.54 2.53 -9.76
N VAL A 41 -15.72 3.14 -9.82
CA VAL A 41 -16.42 3.34 -11.10
C VAL A 41 -15.60 4.20 -12.06
N LEU A 42 -15.05 5.31 -11.60
CA LEU A 42 -14.20 6.18 -12.40
C LEU A 42 -12.93 5.47 -12.88
N TYR A 43 -12.33 4.65 -12.01
CA TYR A 43 -11.18 3.82 -12.38
C TYR A 43 -11.52 2.84 -13.48
N HIS A 44 -12.66 2.12 -13.39
CA HIS A 44 -13.09 1.19 -14.43
C HIS A 44 -13.44 1.89 -15.74
N ILE A 45 -14.02 3.10 -15.69
CA ILE A 45 -14.24 3.91 -16.89
C ILE A 45 -12.90 4.28 -17.55
N ALA A 46 -11.88 4.64 -16.77
CA ALA A 46 -10.55 4.92 -17.29
C ALA A 46 -9.92 3.68 -17.94
N GLN A 47 -10.05 2.51 -17.32
CA GLN A 47 -9.60 1.24 -17.92
C GLN A 47 -10.33 0.92 -19.24
N LEU A 48 -11.64 1.13 -19.28
CA LEU A 48 -12.41 0.91 -20.52
C LEU A 48 -11.92 1.80 -21.66
N ARG A 49 -11.61 3.07 -21.36
CA ARG A 49 -11.03 4.00 -22.34
C ARG A 49 -9.66 3.54 -22.82
N GLU A 50 -8.84 2.99 -21.93
CA GLU A 50 -7.51 2.49 -22.27
C GLU A 50 -7.59 1.27 -23.22
N LEU A 51 -8.54 0.35 -23.01
CA LEU A 51 -8.79 -0.77 -23.90
C LEU A 51 -9.18 -0.35 -25.33
N THR A 52 -9.73 0.85 -25.49
CA THR A 52 -10.11 1.39 -26.81
C THR A 52 -8.98 2.12 -27.53
N ARG A 53 -7.85 2.38 -26.84
CA ARG A 53 -6.65 2.92 -27.47
C ARG A 53 -6.08 1.88 -28.42
N SER A 54 -5.82 2.31 -29.64
CA SER A 54 -5.28 1.39 -30.66
C SER A 54 -3.87 0.93 -30.23
N GLU A 55 -3.53 -0.33 -30.49
CA GLU A 55 -2.23 -0.95 -30.21
C GLU A 55 -1.01 -0.21 -30.85
N LYS A 56 -1.28 0.78 -31.69
CA LYS A 56 -0.26 1.60 -32.35
C LYS A 56 0.21 2.80 -31.55
N GLU A 57 -0.51 3.22 -30.52
CA GLU A 57 -0.03 4.26 -29.62
C GLU A 57 0.89 3.61 -28.58
N GLN A 58 2.15 4.04 -28.58
CA GLN A 58 3.14 3.62 -27.60
C GLN A 58 2.53 3.72 -26.20
N SER A 59 2.78 2.70 -25.36
CA SER A 59 2.31 2.64 -23.98
C SER A 59 2.63 3.95 -23.27
N SER A 60 1.63 4.81 -23.12
CA SER A 60 1.74 6.10 -22.44
C SER A 60 0.72 6.18 -21.32
N GLY A 61 1.03 6.88 -20.25
CA GLY A 61 0.12 7.00 -19.12
C GLY A 61 0.86 7.23 -17.81
N SER A 62 0.17 7.03 -16.70
CA SER A 62 0.78 7.10 -15.37
C SER A 62 0.51 5.82 -14.58
N ILE A 63 1.52 5.36 -13.83
CA ILE A 63 1.41 4.25 -12.89
C ILE A 63 1.68 4.80 -11.50
N ARG A 64 0.74 4.55 -10.58
CA ARG A 64 0.83 4.93 -9.16
C ARG A 64 1.21 3.70 -8.36
N ILE A 65 2.40 3.70 -7.76
CA ILE A 65 2.93 2.57 -7.02
C ILE A 65 3.14 2.94 -5.55
N GLY A 66 2.54 2.15 -4.64
CA GLY A 66 2.83 2.22 -3.21
C GLY A 66 4.03 1.34 -2.86
N VAL A 67 4.95 1.83 -2.05
CA VAL A 67 6.11 1.05 -1.61
C VAL A 67 6.31 1.25 -0.11
N ILE A 68 6.56 0.15 0.62
CA ILE A 68 6.81 0.26 2.05
C ILE A 68 8.17 0.89 2.34
N PRO A 69 8.33 1.64 3.45
CA PRO A 69 9.55 2.39 3.77
C PRO A 69 10.81 1.53 3.86
N THR A 70 10.68 0.28 4.28
CA THR A 70 11.83 -0.65 4.41
C THR A 70 12.40 -1.12 3.07
N VAL A 71 11.64 -0.97 1.98
CA VAL A 71 11.99 -1.44 0.63
C VAL A 71 12.25 -0.26 -0.32
N ALA A 72 11.53 0.84 -0.14
CA ALA A 72 11.57 2.01 -1.03
C ALA A 72 13.00 2.51 -1.35
N PRO A 73 13.91 2.74 -0.38
CA PRO A 73 15.23 3.27 -0.66
C PRO A 73 16.10 2.39 -1.57
N TYR A 74 15.84 1.09 -1.58
CA TYR A 74 16.63 0.11 -2.33
C TYR A 74 16.07 -0.16 -3.72
N ILE A 75 14.74 -0.19 -3.87
CA ILE A 75 14.08 -0.55 -5.13
C ILE A 75 13.79 0.68 -5.99
N LEU A 76 13.29 1.77 -5.42
CA LEU A 76 12.82 2.92 -6.21
C LEU A 76 13.90 3.51 -7.12
N PRO A 77 15.16 3.74 -6.70
CA PRO A 77 16.16 4.30 -7.59
C PRO A 77 16.42 3.46 -8.84
N ARG A 78 16.41 2.13 -8.68
CA ARG A 78 16.59 1.19 -9.79
C ARG A 78 15.35 1.12 -10.68
N LEU A 79 14.17 1.09 -10.07
CA LEU A 79 12.89 1.05 -10.76
C LEU A 79 12.72 2.29 -11.66
N PHE A 80 12.90 3.49 -11.11
CA PHE A 80 12.80 4.74 -11.87
C PHE A 80 13.77 4.75 -13.06
N LYS A 81 15.02 4.36 -12.85
CA LYS A 81 16.01 4.31 -13.93
C LYS A 81 15.61 3.34 -15.04
N GLN A 82 15.10 2.17 -14.70
CA GLN A 82 14.68 1.17 -15.69
C GLN A 82 13.40 1.61 -16.42
N MET A 83 12.41 2.13 -15.68
CA MET A 83 11.17 2.64 -16.27
C MET A 83 11.43 3.76 -17.25
N GLN A 84 12.27 4.74 -16.91
CA GLN A 84 12.63 5.84 -17.81
C GLN A 84 13.35 5.34 -19.08
N LYS A 85 14.17 4.29 -18.98
CA LYS A 85 14.87 3.71 -20.12
C LYS A 85 13.95 2.89 -21.02
N MET A 86 13.10 2.06 -20.44
CA MET A 86 12.29 1.07 -21.17
C MET A 86 10.93 1.64 -21.61
N PHE A 87 10.37 2.53 -20.82
CA PHE A 87 9.03 3.08 -21.00
C PHE A 87 9.01 4.60 -20.77
N PRO A 88 9.73 5.39 -21.60
CA PRO A 88 9.90 6.84 -21.37
C PRO A 88 8.60 7.63 -21.44
N GLN A 89 7.54 7.06 -22.01
CA GLN A 89 6.21 7.67 -22.11
C GLN A 89 5.31 7.38 -20.90
N ILE A 90 5.78 6.55 -19.94
CA ILE A 90 5.03 6.22 -18.74
C ILE A 90 5.55 7.09 -17.58
N GLU A 91 4.65 7.87 -16.99
CA GLU A 91 4.94 8.58 -15.74
C GLU A 91 4.80 7.62 -14.56
N LEU A 92 5.90 7.31 -13.89
CA LEU A 92 5.89 6.53 -12.66
C LEU A 92 5.78 7.46 -11.45
N ARG A 93 4.70 7.32 -10.67
CA ARG A 93 4.48 8.03 -9.40
C ARG A 93 4.61 7.04 -8.25
N ALA A 94 5.63 7.20 -7.42
CA ALA A 94 5.86 6.34 -6.28
C ALA A 94 5.53 7.04 -4.97
N PHE A 95 4.85 6.30 -4.07
CA PHE A 95 4.43 6.77 -2.76
C PHE A 95 5.00 5.84 -1.69
N GLU A 96 5.77 6.39 -0.78
CA GLU A 96 6.26 5.65 0.38
C GLU A 96 5.19 5.67 1.48
N LEU A 97 4.58 4.52 1.73
CA LEU A 97 3.40 4.39 2.58
C LEU A 97 3.48 3.12 3.44
N ARG A 98 2.81 3.14 4.60
CA ARG A 98 2.64 1.95 5.44
C ARG A 98 1.67 0.97 4.79
N THR A 99 1.83 -0.32 5.09
CA THR A 99 1.03 -1.42 4.51
C THR A 99 -0.48 -1.17 4.61
N ALA A 100 -0.99 -0.75 5.76
CA ALA A 100 -2.42 -0.50 5.94
C ALA A 100 -2.96 0.59 4.99
N VAL A 101 -2.20 1.68 4.81
CA VAL A 101 -2.55 2.78 3.89
C VAL A 101 -2.49 2.32 2.44
N ILE A 102 -1.46 1.53 2.09
CA ILE A 102 -1.33 0.94 0.74
C ILE A 102 -2.55 0.08 0.41
N ILE A 103 -2.95 -0.82 1.33
CA ILE A 103 -4.12 -1.68 1.15
C ILE A 103 -5.39 -0.85 0.94
N GLU A 104 -5.60 0.18 1.74
CA GLU A 104 -6.74 1.09 1.60
C GLU A 104 -6.74 1.80 0.25
N GLN A 105 -5.60 2.36 -0.16
CA GLN A 105 -5.49 3.10 -1.42
C GLN A 105 -5.59 2.18 -2.66
N LEU A 106 -5.12 0.93 -2.58
CA LEU A 106 -5.35 -0.06 -3.63
C LEU A 106 -6.85 -0.38 -3.78
N ARG A 107 -7.58 -0.55 -2.67
CA ARG A 107 -9.04 -0.79 -2.70
C ARG A 107 -9.83 0.37 -3.30
N LYS A 108 -9.35 1.60 -3.09
CA LYS A 108 -9.95 2.82 -3.64
C LYS A 108 -9.47 3.14 -5.06
N ALA A 109 -8.63 2.29 -5.67
CA ALA A 109 -7.96 2.55 -6.93
C ALA A 109 -7.18 3.89 -6.97
N GLU A 110 -6.72 4.36 -5.81
CA GLU A 110 -5.79 5.48 -5.68
C GLU A 110 -4.34 5.08 -5.99
N LEU A 111 -4.03 3.78 -5.84
CA LEU A 111 -2.82 3.12 -6.32
C LEU A 111 -3.19 2.05 -7.34
N ASP A 112 -2.31 1.83 -8.31
CA ASP A 112 -2.46 0.80 -9.34
C ASP A 112 -1.78 -0.51 -8.94
N MET A 113 -0.67 -0.41 -8.19
CA MET A 113 0.08 -1.54 -7.66
C MET A 113 0.87 -1.16 -6.41
N ALA A 114 1.43 -2.17 -5.74
CA ALA A 114 2.31 -1.92 -4.61
C ALA A 114 3.46 -2.92 -4.51
N ILE A 115 4.55 -2.52 -3.85
CA ILE A 115 5.65 -3.39 -3.43
C ILE A 115 5.68 -3.36 -1.90
N LEU A 116 5.45 -4.53 -1.31
CA LEU A 116 5.37 -4.70 0.12
C LEU A 116 5.71 -6.14 0.52
N ALA A 117 5.79 -6.42 1.81
CA ALA A 117 6.03 -7.77 2.28
C ALA A 117 4.73 -8.57 2.36
N THR A 118 4.76 -9.80 1.86
CA THR A 118 3.64 -10.76 1.84
C THR A 118 3.94 -11.96 2.75
N PRO A 119 2.94 -12.77 3.13
CA PRO A 119 1.52 -12.70 2.74
C PRO A 119 0.75 -11.58 3.44
N LEU A 120 -0.28 -11.05 2.77
CA LEU A 120 -1.15 -10.00 3.31
C LEU A 120 -2.36 -10.53 4.06
N GLU A 121 -2.64 -11.82 3.98
CA GLU A 121 -3.88 -12.42 4.50
C GLU A 121 -5.18 -11.75 3.93
N GLN A 122 -5.05 -11.10 2.78
CA GLN A 122 -6.14 -10.41 2.08
C GLN A 122 -6.46 -11.15 0.80
N VAL A 123 -7.74 -11.50 0.59
CA VAL A 123 -8.17 -12.27 -0.58
C VAL A 123 -8.45 -11.42 -1.82
N ASP A 124 -8.44 -10.10 -1.67
CA ASP A 124 -8.87 -9.17 -2.71
C ASP A 124 -7.75 -8.80 -3.69
N PHE A 125 -6.51 -9.23 -3.43
CA PHE A 125 -5.33 -8.84 -4.21
C PHE A 125 -4.64 -10.03 -4.83
N LEU A 126 -4.13 -9.84 -6.06
CA LEU A 126 -3.19 -10.75 -6.69
C LEU A 126 -1.79 -10.47 -6.15
N GLU A 127 -1.22 -11.40 -5.40
CA GLU A 127 0.15 -11.32 -4.89
C GLU A 127 1.11 -12.03 -5.85
N ILE A 128 2.12 -11.29 -6.32
CA ILE A 128 3.18 -11.83 -7.20
C ILE A 128 4.51 -11.73 -6.46
N PRO A 129 5.13 -12.87 -6.07
CA PRO A 129 6.44 -12.85 -5.42
C PRO A 129 7.51 -12.25 -6.34
N LEU A 130 8.19 -11.21 -5.88
CA LEU A 130 9.32 -10.62 -6.60
C LEU A 130 10.66 -11.24 -6.19
N TYR A 131 10.88 -11.41 -4.89
CA TYR A 131 12.08 -12.01 -4.32
C TYR A 131 11.83 -12.41 -2.87
N TYR A 132 12.75 -13.19 -2.32
CA TYR A 132 12.74 -13.63 -0.92
C TYR A 132 13.97 -13.08 -0.20
N GLU A 133 13.76 -12.55 1.00
CA GLU A 133 14.82 -12.07 1.89
C GLU A 133 14.93 -12.96 3.13
N LYS A 134 16.17 -13.19 3.57
CA LYS A 134 16.42 -13.87 4.84
C LYS A 134 16.34 -12.86 5.98
N PHE A 135 15.76 -13.26 7.09
CA PHE A 135 15.91 -12.50 8.32
C PHE A 135 17.36 -12.59 8.81
N ALA A 136 17.90 -11.46 9.27
CA ALA A 136 19.16 -11.39 9.95
C ALA A 136 18.98 -10.67 11.29
N ALA A 137 19.57 -11.25 12.35
CA ALA A 137 19.62 -10.61 13.64
C ALA A 137 20.85 -9.70 13.71
N TYR A 138 20.66 -8.44 14.05
CA TYR A 138 21.76 -7.55 14.40
C TYR A 138 21.99 -7.61 15.90
N VAL A 139 23.09 -8.24 16.31
CA VAL A 139 23.37 -8.56 17.72
C VAL A 139 24.54 -7.72 18.22
N SER A 140 24.42 -7.19 19.45
CA SER A 140 25.49 -6.48 20.12
C SER A 140 26.67 -7.42 20.43
N PRO A 141 27.93 -6.97 20.34
CA PRO A 141 29.09 -7.74 20.79
C PRO A 141 29.05 -8.14 22.28
N ALA A 142 28.21 -7.48 23.06
CA ALA A 142 28.04 -7.78 24.50
C ALA A 142 27.09 -8.97 24.77
N GLU A 143 26.39 -9.45 23.74
CA GLU A 143 25.41 -10.54 23.88
C GLU A 143 26.03 -11.90 23.52
N ASP A 144 25.64 -12.94 24.24
CA ASP A 144 26.12 -14.30 24.00
C ASP A 144 25.80 -14.83 22.58
N LEU A 145 24.73 -14.30 21.98
CA LEU A 145 24.33 -14.64 20.62
C LEU A 145 25.28 -14.08 19.55
N TYR A 146 26.14 -13.11 19.88
CA TYR A 146 27.05 -12.47 18.94
C TYR A 146 28.01 -13.42 18.25
N ILE A 147 28.44 -14.47 18.94
CA ILE A 147 29.39 -15.46 18.41
C ILE A 147 28.70 -16.50 17.49
N LYS A 148 27.37 -16.55 17.49
CA LYS A 148 26.63 -17.52 16.67
C LYS A 148 26.55 -17.05 15.24
N LYS A 149 26.81 -17.94 14.29
CA LYS A 149 26.62 -17.68 12.85
C LYS A 149 25.17 -17.75 12.42
N GLU A 150 24.39 -18.56 13.09
CA GLU A 150 22.95 -18.74 12.86
C GLU A 150 22.26 -18.81 14.21
N ILE A 151 21.07 -18.21 14.28
CA ILE A 151 20.24 -18.15 15.49
C ILE A 151 18.87 -18.70 15.11
N ALA A 152 18.42 -19.72 15.82
CA ALA A 152 17.07 -20.22 15.63
C ALA A 152 16.04 -19.25 16.24
N ALA A 153 14.84 -19.20 15.66
CA ALA A 153 13.80 -18.27 16.08
C ALA A 153 13.46 -18.35 17.58
N HIS A 154 13.45 -19.57 18.13
CA HIS A 154 13.16 -19.83 19.54
C HIS A 154 14.30 -19.43 20.51
N GLU A 155 15.49 -19.15 19.99
CA GLU A 155 16.65 -18.71 20.78
C GLU A 155 16.70 -17.18 20.91
N MET A 156 15.81 -16.45 20.20
CA MET A 156 15.78 -14.99 20.23
C MET A 156 15.24 -14.49 21.58
N PRO A 157 16.00 -13.67 22.32
CA PRO A 157 15.54 -13.08 23.58
C PRO A 157 14.45 -12.06 23.31
N THR A 158 13.25 -12.33 23.83
CA THR A 158 12.09 -11.47 23.59
C THR A 158 12.13 -10.16 24.38
N GLU A 159 12.83 -10.17 25.52
CA GLU A 159 12.90 -9.03 26.43
C GLU A 159 13.78 -7.87 25.91
N HIS A 160 14.76 -8.21 25.05
CA HIS A 160 15.71 -7.23 24.51
C HIS A 160 15.59 -7.05 23.00
N LEU A 161 14.48 -7.50 22.40
CA LEU A 161 14.28 -7.44 20.97
C LEU A 161 13.81 -6.06 20.52
N TRP A 162 14.62 -5.38 19.74
CA TRP A 162 14.23 -4.14 19.09
C TRP A 162 13.50 -4.42 17.81
N VAL A 163 12.26 -3.98 17.72
CA VAL A 163 11.41 -4.18 16.55
C VAL A 163 10.87 -2.86 16.03
N LEU A 164 10.47 -2.83 14.76
CA LEU A 164 9.86 -1.66 14.17
C LEU A 164 8.54 -1.32 14.86
N LYS A 165 8.19 -0.03 14.82
CA LYS A 165 6.94 0.49 15.37
C LYS A 165 5.73 -0.17 14.68
N GLU A 166 4.60 -0.16 15.36
CA GLU A 166 3.32 -0.64 14.81
C GLU A 166 2.96 0.02 13.47
N GLY A 167 2.34 -0.77 12.57
CA GLY A 167 2.02 -0.36 11.20
C GLY A 167 3.08 -0.73 10.15
N HIS A 168 4.21 -1.32 10.56
CA HIS A 168 5.17 -1.92 9.64
C HIS A 168 4.94 -3.44 9.56
N CYS A 169 4.80 -3.97 8.33
CA CYS A 169 4.59 -5.41 8.11
C CYS A 169 5.72 -6.28 8.68
N MET A 170 6.96 -5.82 8.62
CA MET A 170 8.12 -6.52 9.19
C MET A 170 7.96 -6.78 10.70
N ARG A 171 7.31 -5.88 11.46
CA ARG A 171 7.05 -6.11 12.88
C ARG A 171 6.24 -7.39 13.11
N ASN A 172 5.12 -7.54 12.40
CA ASN A 172 4.26 -8.71 12.53
C ASN A 172 4.97 -9.99 12.08
N GLN A 173 5.76 -9.89 10.99
CA GLN A 173 6.56 -11.02 10.52
C GLN A 173 7.62 -11.46 11.55
N VAL A 174 8.30 -10.51 12.21
CA VAL A 174 9.26 -10.82 13.29
C VAL A 174 8.56 -11.49 14.46
N PHE A 175 7.40 -10.99 14.90
CA PHE A 175 6.63 -11.62 15.97
C PHE A 175 6.17 -13.03 15.62
N ASN A 176 5.63 -13.21 14.41
CA ASN A 176 5.20 -14.52 13.93
C ASN A 176 6.39 -15.49 13.83
N PHE A 177 7.53 -15.02 13.33
CA PHE A 177 8.75 -15.83 13.21
C PHE A 177 9.31 -16.23 14.57
N CYS A 178 9.38 -15.30 15.53
CA CYS A 178 9.89 -15.57 16.88
C CYS A 178 8.84 -16.22 17.80
N GLN A 179 7.61 -16.46 17.32
CA GLN A 179 6.48 -16.99 18.13
C GLN A 179 6.20 -16.17 19.40
N THR A 180 6.55 -14.91 19.38
CA THR A 180 6.32 -13.98 20.49
C THR A 180 4.93 -13.38 20.39
N LYS A 181 4.14 -13.47 21.47
CA LYS A 181 2.88 -12.74 21.55
C LYS A 181 3.21 -11.24 21.64
N SER A 182 2.58 -10.45 20.78
CA SER A 182 2.59 -8.98 20.89
C SER A 182 1.98 -8.59 22.23
N SER A 183 2.84 -8.29 23.20
CA SER A 183 2.43 -7.75 24.51
C SER A 183 2.75 -6.25 24.52
N TYR A 184 1.99 -5.47 23.70
CA TYR A 184 1.88 -4.00 23.90
C TYR A 184 0.82 -3.47 22.96
#